data_fe67d8ebf5b3582b3467bda9cc28804d
#
_entry.id   fe67d8ebf5b3582b3467bda9cc28804d
#
_cell.length_a   1.000
_cell.length_b   1.000
_cell.length_c   1.000
_cell.angle_alpha   90.00
_cell.angle_beta   90.00
_cell.angle_gamma   90.00
#
_symmetry.space_group_name_H-M   'P 1'
#
loop_
_entity.id
_entity.type
_entity.pdbx_description
1 polymer ?
#
loop_
_entity_poly.entity_id
_entity_poly.type
_entity_poly.pdbx_seq_one_letter_code
_entity_poly.pdbx_strand_id
1 'polypeptide(L)'
;IISVSSLYGGTVNLFNVHLKNLGIEVTFVDPDASEEEILKVARENTKAVYGETIGNPGLNVLDFEKFAKVASKLEVPFIVDNTVGTPYLINPFKFGANVVVHSTTKYSEGHAQSIGGIIVDGGNFNWSNNKFPDFINPDESYHGLRYAEDIGTSAYIFKLRVTLLRDLGPCMSPFNAYLTNLGLET
;
A
#
# COMPACT_ATOMS: atom_id res chain seq x y z
N ILE A 1 10.36 -0.16 5.96
CA ILE A 1 8.89 -0.09 6.16
C ILE A 1 8.62 -0.28 7.65
N ILE A 2 7.69 0.50 8.24
CA ILE A 2 7.09 0.22 9.55
C ILE A 2 5.73 -0.42 9.30
N SER A 3 5.45 -1.57 9.90
CA SER A 3 4.22 -2.30 9.71
C SER A 3 3.61 -2.71 11.05
N VAL A 4 2.28 -2.73 11.15
CA VAL A 4 1.64 -3.43 12.27
C VAL A 4 2.00 -4.91 12.23
N SER A 5 2.04 -5.56 13.39
CA SER A 5 2.36 -7.00 13.50
C SER A 5 1.17 -7.91 13.23
N SER A 6 -0.05 -7.38 13.37
CA SER A 6 -1.30 -8.11 13.15
C SER A 6 -1.67 -8.10 11.67
N LEU A 7 -1.11 -9.05 10.92
CA LEU A 7 -1.26 -9.15 9.46
C LEU A 7 -1.61 -10.58 9.04
N TYR A 8 -2.16 -10.68 7.83
CA TYR A 8 -2.30 -11.95 7.13
C TYR A 8 -0.94 -12.68 7.00
N GLY A 9 -0.94 -13.99 7.25
CA GLY A 9 0.30 -14.77 7.26
C GLY A 9 1.12 -14.71 5.97
N GLY A 10 0.46 -14.59 4.81
CA GLY A 10 1.14 -14.37 3.53
C GLY A 10 1.87 -13.04 3.45
N THR A 11 1.30 -11.98 4.00
CA THR A 11 1.95 -10.65 4.09
C THR A 11 3.13 -10.70 5.06
N VAL A 12 2.98 -11.37 6.20
CA VAL A 12 4.09 -11.57 7.15
C VAL A 12 5.27 -12.28 6.47
N ASN A 13 4.98 -13.35 5.72
CA ASN A 13 6.03 -14.08 5.00
C ASN A 13 6.66 -13.23 3.89
N LEU A 14 5.85 -12.47 3.12
CA LEU A 14 6.35 -11.54 2.12
C LEU A 14 7.34 -10.54 2.75
N PHE A 15 6.98 -9.95 3.88
CA PHE A 15 7.76 -8.91 4.55
C PHE A 15 9.03 -9.46 5.20
N ASN A 16 8.93 -10.59 5.90
CA ASN A 16 10.07 -11.15 6.62
C ASN A 16 11.09 -11.87 5.73
N VAL A 17 10.66 -12.42 4.61
CA VAL A 17 11.50 -13.28 3.77
C VAL A 17 11.77 -12.62 2.43
N HIS A 18 10.73 -12.38 1.63
CA HIS A 18 10.92 -11.98 0.24
C HIS A 18 11.40 -10.54 0.11
N LEU A 19 10.79 -9.59 0.81
CA LEU A 19 11.24 -8.19 0.77
C LEU A 19 12.64 -8.02 1.35
N LYS A 20 12.96 -8.77 2.40
CA LYS A 20 14.31 -8.79 2.96
C LYS A 20 15.36 -9.21 1.94
N ASN A 21 15.06 -10.24 1.15
CA ASN A 21 15.97 -10.69 0.07
C ASN A 21 16.14 -9.65 -1.04
N LEU A 22 15.20 -8.71 -1.17
CA LEU A 22 15.27 -7.57 -2.08
C LEU A 22 15.89 -6.32 -1.43
N GLY A 23 16.43 -6.43 -0.20
CA GLY A 23 17.03 -5.31 0.52
C GLY A 23 16.02 -4.39 1.21
N ILE A 24 14.76 -4.79 1.31
CA ILE A 24 13.72 -4.02 1.98
C ILE A 24 13.49 -4.58 3.37
N GLU A 25 13.81 -3.80 4.39
CA GLU A 25 13.58 -4.16 5.79
C GLU A 25 12.20 -3.71 6.27
N VAL A 26 11.55 -4.56 7.07
CA VAL A 26 10.27 -4.25 7.71
C VAL A 26 10.43 -4.37 9.23
N THR A 27 10.07 -3.31 9.93
CA THR A 27 10.00 -3.30 11.39
C THR A 27 8.54 -3.44 11.80
N PHE A 28 8.23 -4.51 12.53
CA PHE A 28 6.89 -4.75 13.03
C PHE A 28 6.69 -4.05 14.37
N VAL A 29 5.52 -3.44 14.53
CA VAL A 29 5.08 -2.78 15.76
C VAL A 29 3.75 -3.37 16.21
N ASP A 30 3.52 -3.35 17.52
CA ASP A 30 2.23 -3.73 18.08
C ASP A 30 1.16 -2.73 17.57
N PRO A 31 -0.01 -3.17 17.10
CA PRO A 31 -1.08 -2.27 16.70
C PRO A 31 -1.54 -1.35 17.84
N ASP A 32 -1.36 -1.75 19.10
CA ASP A 32 -1.70 -0.97 20.28
C ASP A 32 -0.55 -0.08 20.77
N ALA A 33 0.66 -0.19 20.19
CA ALA A 33 1.78 0.67 20.54
C ALA A 33 1.41 2.16 20.42
N SER A 34 1.94 2.97 21.32
CA SER A 34 1.75 4.42 21.26
C SER A 34 2.46 5.03 20.04
N GLU A 35 2.00 6.20 19.62
CA GLU A 35 2.63 6.96 18.55
C GLU A 35 4.14 7.17 18.80
N GLU A 36 4.52 7.46 20.06
CA GLU A 36 5.92 7.68 20.45
C GLU A 36 6.77 6.40 20.29
N GLU A 37 6.22 5.25 20.66
CA GLU A 37 6.91 3.96 20.49
C GLU A 37 7.10 3.63 19.02
N ILE A 38 6.10 3.88 18.18
CA ILE A 38 6.21 3.67 16.74
C ILE A 38 7.24 4.60 16.11
N LEU A 39 7.28 5.88 16.52
CA LEU A 39 8.26 6.83 16.03
C LEU A 39 9.70 6.48 16.44
N LYS A 40 9.92 5.85 17.61
CA LYS A 40 11.26 5.42 18.06
C LYS A 40 11.90 4.35 17.16
N VAL A 41 11.12 3.54 16.47
CA VAL A 41 11.64 2.51 15.57
C VAL A 41 11.84 3.02 14.13
N ALA A 42 11.44 4.26 13.85
CA ALA A 42 11.65 4.88 12.56
C ALA A 42 13.13 5.12 12.29
N ARG A 43 13.51 4.96 11.03
CA ARG A 43 14.86 5.21 10.54
C ARG A 43 14.82 6.27 9.45
N GLU A 44 15.94 6.90 9.16
CA GLU A 44 16.06 7.89 8.10
C GLU A 44 15.59 7.35 6.74
N ASN A 45 15.88 6.07 6.47
CA ASN A 45 15.46 5.38 5.26
C ASN A 45 14.07 4.73 5.35
N THR A 46 13.25 5.05 6.35
CA THR A 46 11.85 4.61 6.40
C THR A 46 11.08 5.22 5.23
N LYS A 47 10.38 4.38 4.45
CA LYS A 47 9.71 4.77 3.19
C LYS A 47 8.20 4.58 3.21
N ALA A 48 7.65 3.85 4.18
CA ALA A 48 6.21 3.64 4.28
C ALA A 48 5.81 3.21 5.68
N VAL A 49 4.56 3.50 6.03
CA VAL A 49 3.82 2.88 7.15
C VAL A 49 2.75 1.98 6.54
N TYR A 50 2.60 0.77 7.07
CA TYR A 50 1.67 -0.24 6.55
C TYR A 50 0.80 -0.84 7.63
N GLY A 51 -0.48 -1.11 7.32
CA GLY A 51 -1.39 -1.84 8.19
C GLY A 51 -2.54 -2.47 7.44
N GLU A 52 -3.23 -3.43 8.08
CA GLU A 52 -4.47 -4.00 7.60
C GLU A 52 -5.65 -3.39 8.35
N THR A 53 -6.71 -3.00 7.65
CA THR A 53 -7.94 -2.44 8.25
C THR A 53 -8.48 -3.33 9.37
N ILE A 54 -8.50 -4.63 9.13
CA ILE A 54 -8.87 -5.66 10.11
C ILE A 54 -7.79 -6.74 10.03
N GLY A 55 -7.04 -6.91 11.09
CA GLY A 55 -5.93 -7.86 11.16
C GLY A 55 -6.39 -9.31 11.11
N ASN A 56 -5.63 -10.17 10.46
CA ASN A 56 -5.90 -11.59 10.34
C ASN A 56 -4.74 -12.40 10.96
N PRO A 57 -4.97 -13.27 11.97
CA PRO A 57 -6.28 -13.76 12.46
C PRO A 57 -6.87 -12.99 13.65
N GLY A 58 -6.18 -11.98 14.16
CA GLY A 58 -6.53 -11.34 15.44
C GLY A 58 -7.83 -10.51 15.42
N LEU A 59 -8.35 -10.15 14.24
CA LEU A 59 -9.55 -9.35 14.03
C LEU A 59 -9.52 -7.97 14.71
N ASN A 60 -8.34 -7.50 15.11
CA ASN A 60 -8.16 -6.15 15.64
C ASN A 60 -8.35 -5.12 14.53
N VAL A 61 -9.05 -4.05 14.86
CA VAL A 61 -9.29 -2.93 13.94
C VAL A 61 -8.14 -1.94 14.06
N LEU A 62 -7.62 -1.51 12.92
CA LEU A 62 -6.51 -0.56 12.83
C LEU A 62 -6.93 0.83 13.34
N ASP A 63 -6.10 1.42 14.20
CA ASP A 63 -6.21 2.83 14.57
C ASP A 63 -5.66 3.71 13.45
N PHE A 64 -6.51 4.04 12.48
CA PHE A 64 -6.13 4.84 11.31
C PHE A 64 -5.53 6.19 11.67
N GLU A 65 -6.14 6.90 12.63
CA GLU A 65 -5.69 8.25 12.99
C GLU A 65 -4.27 8.24 13.55
N LYS A 66 -3.96 7.28 14.41
CA LYS A 66 -2.62 7.10 14.98
C LYS A 66 -1.59 6.83 13.89
N PHE A 67 -1.83 5.83 13.02
CA PHE A 67 -0.88 5.47 11.98
C PHE A 67 -0.76 6.52 10.88
N ALA A 68 -1.84 7.22 10.53
CA ALA A 68 -1.80 8.36 9.62
C ALA A 68 -0.95 9.53 10.17
N LYS A 69 -1.07 9.84 11.48
CA LYS A 69 -0.21 10.84 12.15
C LYS A 69 1.25 10.44 12.13
N VAL A 70 1.56 9.18 12.42
CA VAL A 70 2.94 8.66 12.34
C VAL A 70 3.48 8.81 10.93
N ALA A 71 2.76 8.36 9.91
CA ALA A 71 3.17 8.46 8.51
C ALA A 71 3.40 9.91 8.09
N SER A 72 2.50 10.81 8.48
CA SER A 72 2.62 12.25 8.21
C SER A 72 3.86 12.85 8.86
N LYS A 73 4.14 12.55 10.14
CA LYS A 73 5.35 13.03 10.83
C LYS A 73 6.64 12.51 10.21
N LEU A 74 6.60 11.31 9.66
CA LEU A 74 7.74 10.70 8.97
C LEU A 74 7.83 11.13 7.49
N GLU A 75 6.85 11.87 6.98
CA GLU A 75 6.76 12.27 5.57
C GLU A 75 6.82 11.07 4.61
N VAL A 76 6.11 9.99 4.97
CA VAL A 76 6.02 8.77 4.17
C VAL A 76 4.56 8.38 3.94
N PRO A 77 4.24 7.64 2.85
CA PRO A 77 2.87 7.21 2.61
C PRO A 77 2.39 6.22 3.68
N PHE A 78 1.12 6.36 4.04
CA PHE A 78 0.36 5.37 4.80
C PHE A 78 -0.37 4.44 3.82
N ILE A 79 0.03 3.18 3.82
CA ILE A 79 -0.50 2.13 2.95
C ILE A 79 -1.39 1.20 3.77
N VAL A 80 -2.60 0.99 3.31
CA VAL A 80 -3.59 0.16 4.03
C VAL A 80 -4.07 -0.99 3.15
N ASP A 81 -3.94 -2.20 3.65
CA ASP A 81 -4.65 -3.35 3.08
C ASP A 81 -6.08 -3.37 3.62
N ASN A 82 -7.02 -3.09 2.74
CA ASN A 82 -8.44 -3.04 3.07
C ASN A 82 -9.22 -4.25 2.56
N THR A 83 -8.54 -5.39 2.42
CA THR A 83 -9.14 -6.62 1.87
C THR A 83 -10.37 -7.06 2.66
N VAL A 84 -10.28 -7.09 4.00
CA VAL A 84 -11.39 -7.55 4.86
C VAL A 84 -12.47 -6.46 5.00
N GLY A 85 -12.06 -5.19 5.11
CA GLY A 85 -12.99 -4.06 5.20
C GLY A 85 -13.77 -3.81 3.91
N THR A 86 -13.22 -4.15 2.76
CA THR A 86 -13.76 -3.87 1.42
C THR A 86 -13.99 -2.37 1.16
N PRO A 87 -14.13 -1.94 -0.10
CA PRO A 87 -14.47 -0.55 -0.38
C PRO A 87 -15.89 -0.16 0.07
N TYR A 88 -16.75 -1.16 0.34
CA TYR A 88 -18.12 -0.93 0.77
C TYR A 88 -18.21 -0.53 2.25
N LEU A 89 -17.53 -1.27 3.14
CA LEU A 89 -17.65 -1.05 4.59
C LEU A 89 -16.84 0.16 5.07
N ILE A 90 -15.67 0.41 4.47
CA ILE A 90 -14.80 1.49 4.89
C ILE A 90 -14.00 2.05 3.72
N ASN A 91 -13.83 3.38 3.72
CA ASN A 91 -12.95 4.09 2.81
C ASN A 91 -11.75 4.64 3.59
N PRO A 92 -10.58 3.96 3.56
CA PRO A 92 -9.40 4.35 4.33
C PRO A 92 -8.84 5.74 3.98
N PHE A 93 -9.09 6.26 2.77
CA PHE A 93 -8.65 7.61 2.39
C PHE A 93 -9.27 8.71 3.28
N LYS A 94 -10.50 8.49 3.77
CA LYS A 94 -11.15 9.42 4.70
C LYS A 94 -10.45 9.49 6.07
N PHE A 95 -9.60 8.51 6.36
CA PHE A 95 -8.85 8.38 7.61
C PHE A 95 -7.35 8.54 7.42
N GLY A 96 -6.92 9.13 6.31
CA GLY A 96 -5.53 9.53 6.08
C GLY A 96 -4.66 8.51 5.35
N ALA A 97 -5.21 7.41 4.84
CA ALA A 97 -4.47 6.53 3.95
C ALA A 97 -4.10 7.26 2.64
N ASN A 98 -2.92 6.94 2.10
CA ASN A 98 -2.46 7.48 0.82
C ASN A 98 -2.58 6.44 -0.30
N VAL A 99 -2.37 5.17 0.04
CA VAL A 99 -2.50 4.05 -0.89
C VAL A 99 -3.32 2.98 -0.20
N VAL A 100 -4.26 2.40 -0.92
CA VAL A 100 -5.07 1.28 -0.44
C VAL A 100 -4.87 0.08 -1.36
N VAL A 101 -4.66 -1.09 -0.77
CA VAL A 101 -4.56 -2.33 -1.52
C VAL A 101 -5.68 -3.28 -1.12
N HIS A 102 -6.10 -4.12 -2.05
CA HIS A 102 -7.06 -5.19 -1.80
C HIS A 102 -6.61 -6.46 -2.50
N SER A 103 -6.68 -7.59 -1.80
CA SER A 103 -6.78 -8.88 -2.47
C SER A 103 -8.19 -9.01 -3.04
N THR A 104 -8.36 -8.80 -4.34
CA THR A 104 -9.67 -8.98 -4.98
C THR A 104 -10.13 -10.42 -4.99
N THR A 105 -9.20 -11.36 -4.74
CA THR A 105 -9.45 -12.80 -4.49
C THR A 105 -10.49 -13.06 -3.39
N LYS A 106 -10.68 -12.11 -2.47
CA LYS A 106 -11.51 -12.26 -1.28
C LYS A 106 -12.90 -11.64 -1.49
N TYR A 107 -13.31 -10.74 -0.63
CA TYR A 107 -14.68 -10.21 -0.61
C TYR A 107 -15.04 -9.32 -1.80
N SER A 108 -14.05 -8.74 -2.50
CA SER A 108 -14.34 -7.91 -3.67
C SER A 108 -14.84 -8.75 -4.86
N GLU A 109 -14.28 -9.94 -5.08
CA GLU A 109 -14.78 -10.88 -6.08
C GLU A 109 -15.94 -11.71 -5.51
N GLY A 110 -15.86 -12.12 -4.23
CA GLY A 110 -16.94 -12.69 -3.45
C GLY A 110 -17.35 -14.12 -3.75
N HIS A 111 -17.00 -14.69 -4.89
CA HIS A 111 -17.47 -15.98 -5.38
C HIS A 111 -16.40 -17.07 -5.42
N ALA A 112 -15.18 -16.79 -4.96
CA ALA A 112 -14.05 -17.73 -4.93
C ALA A 112 -13.65 -18.30 -6.31
N GLN A 113 -13.82 -17.51 -7.36
CA GLN A 113 -13.60 -17.94 -8.76
C GLN A 113 -12.31 -17.40 -9.35
N SER A 114 -11.75 -16.30 -8.78
CA SER A 114 -10.58 -15.66 -9.36
C SER A 114 -9.55 -15.26 -8.30
N ILE A 115 -8.31 -15.12 -8.75
CA ILE A 115 -7.22 -14.57 -7.95
C ILE A 115 -6.82 -13.23 -8.55
N GLY A 116 -6.70 -12.22 -7.69
CA GLY A 116 -6.31 -10.90 -8.13
C GLY A 116 -6.02 -9.93 -7.00
N GLY A 117 -5.57 -8.77 -7.36
CA GLY A 117 -5.31 -7.66 -6.45
C GLY A 117 -5.47 -6.32 -7.15
N ILE A 118 -5.72 -5.29 -6.38
CA ILE A 118 -5.80 -3.93 -6.87
C ILE A 118 -5.06 -2.98 -5.93
N ILE A 119 -4.41 -1.99 -6.53
CA ILE A 119 -3.78 -0.87 -5.83
C ILE A 119 -4.57 0.38 -6.20
N VAL A 120 -5.02 1.11 -5.21
CA VAL A 120 -5.75 2.37 -5.37
C VAL A 120 -4.92 3.49 -4.75
N ASP A 121 -4.61 4.51 -5.54
CA ASP A 121 -3.90 5.71 -5.11
C ASP A 121 -4.89 6.80 -4.74
N GLY A 122 -4.75 7.39 -3.56
CA GLY A 122 -5.57 8.51 -3.13
C GLY A 122 -5.23 9.83 -3.80
N GLY A 123 -4.09 9.92 -4.50
CA GLY A 123 -3.59 11.15 -5.10
C GLY A 123 -3.30 12.27 -4.08
N ASN A 124 -3.18 11.91 -2.80
CA ASN A 124 -3.09 12.84 -1.68
C ASN A 124 -1.75 12.85 -0.95
N PHE A 125 -0.74 12.11 -1.46
CA PHE A 125 0.61 12.10 -0.91
C PHE A 125 1.54 13.01 -1.74
N ASN A 126 2.41 13.74 -1.04
CA ASN A 126 3.42 14.57 -1.68
C ASN A 126 4.65 13.74 -2.08
N TRP A 127 4.71 13.30 -3.33
CA TRP A 127 5.83 12.56 -3.88
C TRP A 127 7.05 13.44 -4.23
N SER A 128 6.93 14.77 -4.11
CA SER A 128 8.04 15.72 -4.37
C SER A 128 9.01 15.88 -3.19
N ASN A 129 8.81 15.13 -2.08
CA ASN A 129 9.71 15.21 -0.95
C ASN A 129 11.02 14.44 -1.22
N ASN A 130 12.11 14.84 -0.55
CA ASN A 130 13.46 14.29 -0.78
C ASN A 130 13.61 12.80 -0.40
N LYS A 131 12.61 12.19 0.21
CA LYS A 131 12.63 10.75 0.52
C LYS A 131 12.39 9.88 -0.71
N PHE A 132 11.83 10.44 -1.79
CA PHE A 132 11.46 9.71 -2.99
C PHE A 132 12.14 10.28 -4.24
N PRO A 133 13.49 10.22 -4.33
CA PRO A 133 14.24 10.78 -5.46
C PRO A 133 13.79 10.25 -6.82
N ASP A 134 13.30 9.00 -6.88
CA ASP A 134 12.82 8.39 -8.13
C ASP A 134 11.52 9.02 -8.66
N PHE A 135 10.87 9.89 -7.88
CA PHE A 135 9.71 10.65 -8.33
C PHE A 135 10.05 12.06 -8.80
N ILE A 136 11.19 12.60 -8.36
CA ILE A 136 11.62 13.96 -8.66
C ILE A 136 12.77 14.05 -9.68
N ASN A 137 13.58 12.98 -9.78
CA ASN A 137 14.64 12.91 -10.79
C ASN A 137 14.08 12.46 -12.15
N PRO A 138 14.70 12.87 -13.25
CA PRO A 138 14.34 12.37 -14.58
C PRO A 138 14.50 10.86 -14.67
N ASP A 139 13.48 10.17 -15.15
CA ASP A 139 13.54 8.73 -15.42
C ASP A 139 14.07 8.47 -16.84
N GLU A 140 15.30 8.02 -16.94
CA GLU A 140 15.94 7.72 -18.22
C GLU A 140 15.23 6.61 -19.00
N SER A 141 14.56 5.67 -18.28
CA SER A 141 13.80 4.58 -18.90
C SER A 141 12.45 5.03 -19.48
N TYR A 142 12.01 6.25 -19.13
CA TYR A 142 10.75 6.81 -19.59
C TYR A 142 10.87 8.27 -20.02
N HIS A 143 11.69 8.54 -21.04
CA HIS A 143 11.84 9.83 -21.70
C HIS A 143 12.29 10.99 -20.79
N GLY A 144 12.93 10.73 -19.67
CA GLY A 144 13.35 11.75 -18.71
C GLY A 144 12.22 12.34 -17.88
N LEU A 145 11.07 11.66 -17.78
CA LEU A 145 9.90 12.11 -17.04
C LEU A 145 10.22 12.24 -15.55
N ARG A 146 9.77 13.35 -14.95
CA ARG A 146 9.76 13.58 -13.50
C ARG A 146 8.36 13.39 -12.99
N TYR A 147 8.07 12.23 -12.43
CA TYR A 147 6.71 11.81 -12.13
C TYR A 147 5.93 12.79 -11.25
N ALA A 148 6.56 13.30 -10.19
CA ALA A 148 5.89 14.22 -9.26
C ALA A 148 5.57 15.58 -9.90
N GLU A 149 6.47 16.10 -10.77
CA GLU A 149 6.30 17.39 -11.43
C GLU A 149 5.39 17.29 -12.65
N ASP A 150 5.63 16.31 -13.52
CA ASP A 150 4.98 16.22 -14.84
C ASP A 150 3.59 15.57 -14.77
N ILE A 151 3.37 14.65 -13.78
CA ILE A 151 2.11 13.89 -13.65
C ILE A 151 1.28 14.36 -12.45
N GLY A 152 1.91 14.92 -11.42
CA GLY A 152 1.22 15.46 -10.26
C GLY A 152 0.55 14.39 -9.40
N THR A 153 -0.75 14.52 -9.11
CA THR A 153 -1.49 13.65 -8.19
C THR A 153 -1.56 12.19 -8.60
N SER A 154 -1.36 11.87 -9.87
CA SER A 154 -1.34 10.50 -10.39
C SER A 154 0.07 9.91 -10.52
N ALA A 155 1.09 10.59 -10.01
CA ALA A 155 2.50 10.21 -10.15
C ALA A 155 2.78 8.76 -9.72
N TYR A 156 2.21 8.34 -8.58
CA TYR A 156 2.43 7.00 -8.03
C TYR A 156 1.89 5.90 -8.96
N ILE A 157 0.63 5.98 -9.34
CA ILE A 157 0.00 4.98 -10.21
C ILE A 157 0.62 5.00 -11.60
N PHE A 158 0.95 6.18 -12.12
CA PHE A 158 1.61 6.27 -13.41
C PHE A 158 2.98 5.58 -13.39
N LYS A 159 3.82 5.89 -12.38
CA LYS A 159 5.12 5.23 -12.20
C LYS A 159 4.99 3.72 -12.07
N LEU A 160 4.06 3.22 -11.26
CA LEU A 160 3.81 1.78 -11.13
C LEU A 160 3.51 1.11 -12.48
N ARG A 161 2.73 1.77 -13.34
CA ARG A 161 2.35 1.23 -14.66
C ARG A 161 3.53 1.19 -15.62
N VAL A 162 4.31 2.27 -15.69
CA VAL A 162 5.41 2.38 -16.68
C VAL A 162 6.73 1.77 -16.22
N THR A 163 6.84 1.37 -14.97
CA THR A 163 8.00 0.65 -14.44
C THR A 163 7.64 -0.80 -14.09
N LEU A 164 6.94 -1.03 -12.99
CA LEU A 164 6.72 -2.39 -12.48
C LEU A 164 5.78 -3.21 -13.36
N LEU A 165 4.63 -2.65 -13.77
CA LEU A 165 3.68 -3.35 -14.63
C LEU A 165 4.31 -3.67 -15.99
N ARG A 166 4.91 -2.66 -16.63
CA ARG A 166 5.54 -2.81 -17.95
C ARG A 166 6.71 -3.79 -17.93
N ASP A 167 7.62 -3.64 -16.96
CA ASP A 167 8.92 -4.30 -17.00
C ASP A 167 8.93 -5.63 -16.25
N LEU A 168 8.08 -5.82 -15.23
CA LEU A 168 7.99 -7.05 -14.45
C LEU A 168 6.69 -7.83 -14.69
N GLY A 169 5.68 -7.20 -15.29
CA GLY A 169 4.45 -7.84 -15.74
C GLY A 169 3.40 -8.20 -14.70
N PRO A 170 3.43 -7.74 -13.42
CA PRO A 170 2.41 -8.11 -12.45
C PRO A 170 1.09 -7.41 -12.77
N CYS A 171 0.22 -8.10 -13.49
CA CYS A 171 -1.12 -7.61 -13.81
C CYS A 171 -2.17 -8.69 -13.63
N MET A 172 -3.39 -8.27 -13.29
CA MET A 172 -4.56 -9.15 -13.29
C MET A 172 -4.94 -9.51 -14.73
N SER A 173 -5.27 -10.79 -14.98
CA SER A 173 -5.76 -11.17 -16.30
C SER A 173 -7.11 -10.48 -16.60
N PRO A 174 -7.41 -10.17 -17.87
CA PRO A 174 -8.69 -9.55 -18.22
C PRO A 174 -9.91 -10.39 -17.78
N PHE A 175 -9.78 -11.71 -17.80
CA PHE A 175 -10.86 -12.60 -17.35
C PHE A 175 -11.10 -12.51 -15.83
N ASN A 176 -10.02 -12.48 -15.03
CA ASN A 176 -10.14 -12.29 -13.58
C ASN A 176 -10.69 -10.90 -13.24
N ALA A 177 -10.32 -9.87 -14.00
CA ALA A 177 -10.87 -8.53 -13.84
C ALA A 177 -12.38 -8.50 -14.14
N TYR A 178 -12.83 -9.22 -15.16
CA TYR A 178 -14.26 -9.40 -15.47
C TYR A 178 -15.00 -10.08 -14.30
N LEU A 179 -14.46 -11.19 -13.77
CA LEU A 179 -15.07 -11.88 -12.63
C LEU A 179 -15.11 -10.99 -11.37
N THR A 180 -14.05 -10.22 -11.13
CA THR A 180 -14.02 -9.25 -10.01
C THR A 180 -15.11 -8.20 -10.18
N ASN A 181 -15.32 -7.68 -11.39
CA ASN A 181 -16.39 -6.71 -11.64
C ASN A 181 -17.78 -7.31 -11.42
N LEU A 182 -17.99 -8.56 -11.83
CA LEU A 182 -19.26 -9.26 -11.53
C LEU A 182 -19.48 -9.40 -10.02
N GLY A 183 -18.41 -9.74 -9.25
CA GLY A 183 -18.47 -9.86 -7.80
C GLY A 183 -18.81 -8.54 -7.12
N LEU A 184 -18.31 -7.42 -7.61
CA LEU A 184 -18.61 -6.09 -7.06
C LEU A 184 -20.06 -5.65 -7.28
N GLU A 185 -20.79 -6.29 -8.20
CA GLU A 185 -22.20 -5.98 -8.52
C GLU A 185 -23.19 -6.78 -7.63
N THR A 186 -22.72 -7.76 -6.86
CA THR A 186 -23.52 -8.63 -5.99
C THR A 186 -23.32 -8.33 -4.52
#